data_0887f9481764ea7a12214adbac1b1577
#
_entry.id   0887f9481764ea7a12214adbac1b1577
#
_cell.length_a   1.000
_cell.length_b   1.000
_cell.length_c   1.000
_cell.angle_alpha   90.00
_cell.angle_beta   90.00
_cell.angle_gamma   90.00
#
_symmetry.space_group_name_H-M   'P 1'
#
loop_
_entity.id
_entity.type
_entity.pdbx_description
1 polymer ?
#
loop_
_entity_poly.entity_id
_entity_poly.type
_entity_poly.pdbx_seq_one_letter_code
_entity_poly.pdbx_strand_id
1 'polypeptide(L)'
;MLSLKRLSGIKYAWDPSPAAHVTAGVGEIASTPGGLQTNSLVRFVKGKIEIHAGDSVEWSNFDPEEPHTITFGEEPQDMFDPSPNVAMEADGSLSAVLNSPSDSLHSGFILQALDDQPGTPVNSNPNNAIALNPTHFRVKFIKPGTYNYKCVLHDNLGMVGQVVVLP
;
A
#
# COMPACT_ATOMS: atom_id res chain seq x y z
N MET A 1 -34.48 -30.67 10.62
CA MET A 1 -33.03 -30.80 10.55
C MET A 1 -32.58 -30.27 9.20
N LEU A 2 -32.22 -28.98 9.11
CA LEU A 2 -31.77 -28.36 7.87
C LEU A 2 -30.24 -28.25 7.93
N SER A 3 -29.59 -29.01 7.04
CA SER A 3 -28.13 -29.03 6.87
C SER A 3 -27.65 -27.72 6.25
N LEU A 4 -26.93 -26.94 7.02
CA LEU A 4 -26.20 -25.78 6.53
C LEU A 4 -24.98 -26.25 5.75
N LYS A 5 -25.06 -26.25 4.41
CA LYS A 5 -23.89 -26.37 3.54
C LYS A 5 -23.01 -25.16 3.78
N ARG A 6 -21.86 -25.38 4.41
CA ARG A 6 -20.77 -24.40 4.46
C ARG A 6 -20.30 -24.16 3.02
N LEU A 7 -20.57 -22.95 2.52
CA LEU A 7 -19.83 -22.40 1.38
C LEU A 7 -18.40 -22.14 1.86
N SER A 8 -17.48 -22.98 1.44
CA SER A 8 -16.05 -22.77 1.64
C SER A 8 -15.59 -21.68 0.68
N GLY A 9 -15.90 -20.43 1.02
CA GLY A 9 -15.15 -19.30 0.49
C GLY A 9 -13.76 -19.35 1.12
N ILE A 10 -12.73 -19.43 0.30
CA ILE A 10 -11.35 -19.28 0.74
C ILE A 10 -11.24 -17.85 1.26
N LYS A 11 -11.50 -17.65 2.56
CA LYS A 11 -11.07 -16.46 3.26
C LYS A 11 -9.55 -16.61 3.36
N TYR A 12 -8.82 -15.88 2.54
CA TYR A 12 -7.45 -15.59 2.86
C TYR A 12 -7.51 -14.82 4.18
N ALA A 13 -7.24 -15.53 5.27
CA ALA A 13 -7.02 -14.84 6.54
C ALA A 13 -5.76 -13.99 6.33
N TRP A 14 -5.92 -12.68 6.34
CA TRP A 14 -4.81 -11.76 6.35
C TRP A 14 -3.94 -12.10 7.54
N ASP A 15 -2.67 -12.36 7.27
CA ASP A 15 -1.69 -12.41 8.33
C ASP A 15 -1.58 -10.98 8.89
N PRO A 16 -1.93 -10.75 10.15
CA PRO A 16 -1.83 -9.43 10.75
C PRO A 16 -0.38 -8.94 10.89
N SER A 17 0.59 -9.80 10.60
CA SER A 17 2.02 -9.50 10.70
C SER A 17 2.68 -9.65 9.34
N PRO A 18 2.81 -8.57 8.53
CA PRO A 18 3.54 -8.62 7.27
C PRO A 18 5.01 -9.00 7.52
N ALA A 19 5.60 -9.79 6.61
CA ALA A 19 6.99 -10.21 6.68
C ALA A 19 7.96 -9.03 6.52
N ALA A 20 7.53 -7.96 5.85
CA ALA A 20 8.30 -6.74 5.68
C ALA A 20 7.41 -5.50 5.62
N HIS A 21 7.98 -4.39 6.10
CA HIS A 21 7.41 -3.06 5.97
C HIS A 21 8.30 -2.19 5.07
N VAL A 22 7.65 -1.38 4.22
CA VAL A 22 8.29 -0.40 3.35
C VAL A 22 7.65 0.96 3.60
N THR A 23 8.48 1.96 3.83
CA THR A 23 8.01 3.34 3.89
C THR A 23 7.89 3.88 2.47
N ALA A 24 6.70 4.32 2.09
CA ALA A 24 6.41 4.96 0.82
C ALA A 24 6.38 6.48 1.02
N GLY A 25 7.55 7.10 0.93
CA GLY A 25 7.73 8.52 1.21
C GLY A 25 7.81 8.85 2.70
N VAL A 26 8.59 9.84 3.02
CA VAL A 26 8.71 10.46 4.36
C VAL A 26 8.80 11.95 4.19
N GLY A 27 8.02 12.70 4.95
CA GLY A 27 8.08 14.14 4.94
C GLY A 27 7.94 14.77 6.32
N GLU A 28 8.30 16.02 6.41
CA GLU A 28 8.08 16.86 7.60
C GLU A 28 7.63 18.26 7.19
N ILE A 29 6.76 18.84 8.01
CA ILE A 29 6.39 20.24 7.89
C ILE A 29 7.21 21.04 8.90
N ALA A 30 8.12 21.86 8.40
CA ALA A 30 8.97 22.70 9.22
C ALA A 30 8.47 24.15 9.25
N SER A 31 8.44 24.76 10.43
CA SER A 31 8.18 26.19 10.58
C SER A 31 9.49 26.95 10.41
N THR A 32 9.53 27.86 9.44
CA THR A 32 10.69 28.71 9.14
C THR A 32 10.32 30.19 9.25
N PRO A 33 11.30 31.12 9.31
CA PRO A 33 11.01 32.57 9.26
C PRO A 33 10.26 33.00 8.00
N GLY A 34 10.29 32.19 6.91
CA GLY A 34 9.56 32.42 5.66
C GLY A 34 8.17 31.77 5.63
N GLY A 35 7.74 31.09 6.69
CA GLY A 35 6.49 30.35 6.78
C GLY A 35 6.68 28.84 6.92
N LEU A 36 5.60 28.07 6.70
CA LEU A 36 5.68 26.62 6.69
C LEU A 36 6.35 26.13 5.41
N GLN A 37 7.21 25.16 5.53
CA GLN A 37 7.88 24.46 4.43
C GLN A 37 7.79 22.98 4.65
N THR A 38 7.55 22.21 3.58
CA THR A 38 7.59 20.75 3.59
C THR A 38 8.89 20.26 2.98
N ASN A 39 9.51 19.30 3.65
CA ASN A 39 10.65 18.56 3.12
C ASN A 39 10.18 17.13 2.92
N SER A 40 10.23 16.65 1.67
CA SER A 40 9.78 15.30 1.32
C SER A 40 10.91 14.45 0.76
N LEU A 41 11.07 13.25 1.30
CA LEU A 41 11.91 12.20 0.73
C LEU A 41 11.03 11.29 -0.13
N VAL A 42 10.98 11.57 -1.41
CA VAL A 42 10.17 10.85 -2.39
C VAL A 42 10.90 9.56 -2.81
N ARG A 43 10.86 8.54 -1.96
CA ARG A 43 11.52 7.24 -2.15
C ARG A 43 10.79 6.14 -1.40
N PHE A 44 10.92 4.91 -1.89
CA PHE A 44 10.63 3.72 -1.08
C PHE A 44 11.83 3.38 -0.19
N VAL A 45 11.61 3.38 1.11
CA VAL A 45 12.58 2.97 2.12
C VAL A 45 12.01 1.69 2.77
N LYS A 46 12.57 0.64 2.60
CA LYS A 46 13.64 -0.02 1.88
C LYS A 46 13.30 -0.24 0.40
N GLY A 47 14.12 0.24 -0.53
CA GLY A 47 13.83 0.12 -1.98
C GLY A 47 13.95 -1.30 -2.53
N LYS A 48 14.66 -2.20 -1.84
CA LYS A 48 14.71 -3.64 -2.15
C LYS A 48 14.53 -4.47 -0.90
N ILE A 49 13.63 -5.44 -0.97
CA ILE A 49 13.33 -6.38 0.11
C ILE A 49 13.30 -7.82 -0.42
N GLU A 50 13.55 -8.77 0.47
CA GLU A 50 13.52 -10.21 0.20
C GLU A 50 12.58 -10.90 1.19
N ILE A 51 11.68 -11.74 0.68
CA ILE A 51 10.66 -12.48 1.43
C ILE A 51 10.51 -13.89 0.83
N HIS A 52 9.66 -14.74 1.41
CA HIS A 52 9.33 -16.05 0.87
C HIS A 52 7.93 -16.08 0.22
N ALA A 53 7.72 -17.06 -0.64
CA ALA A 53 6.41 -17.29 -1.23
C ALA A 53 5.34 -17.54 -0.14
N GLY A 54 4.22 -16.83 -0.24
CA GLY A 54 3.17 -16.82 0.76
C GLY A 54 3.24 -15.66 1.77
N ASP A 55 4.37 -14.96 1.84
CA ASP A 55 4.53 -13.78 2.68
C ASP A 55 3.82 -12.56 2.14
N SER A 56 3.65 -11.56 3.00
CA SER A 56 3.08 -10.26 2.65
C SER A 56 4.02 -9.11 2.99
N VAL A 57 3.86 -8.01 2.27
CA VAL A 57 4.56 -6.75 2.49
C VAL A 57 3.52 -5.66 2.71
N GLU A 58 3.81 -4.74 3.63
CA GLU A 58 3.01 -3.56 3.89
C GLU A 58 3.79 -2.30 3.51
N TRP A 59 3.15 -1.42 2.75
CA TRP A 59 3.62 -0.07 2.47
C TRP A 59 2.81 0.93 3.27
N SER A 60 3.51 1.89 3.89
CA SER A 60 2.89 2.99 4.65
C SER A 60 3.43 4.32 4.16
N ASN A 61 2.56 5.31 3.97
CA ASN A 61 2.96 6.66 3.60
C ASN A 61 3.14 7.51 4.87
N PHE A 62 4.33 8.12 5.03
CA PHE A 62 4.65 9.05 6.12
C PHE A 62 4.97 10.47 5.60
N ASP A 63 4.56 10.79 4.37
CA ASP A 63 4.67 12.14 3.83
C ASP A 63 3.37 12.92 4.13
N PRO A 64 3.47 14.09 4.78
CA PRO A 64 2.29 14.86 5.17
C PRO A 64 1.55 15.53 4.02
N GLU A 65 2.21 15.72 2.88
CA GLU A 65 1.63 16.46 1.75
C GLU A 65 1.57 15.65 0.47
N GLU A 66 2.49 14.68 0.28
CA GLU A 66 2.59 13.93 -0.97
C GLU A 66 1.84 12.60 -0.91
N PRO A 67 0.87 12.38 -1.78
CA PRO A 67 0.29 11.06 -1.99
C PRO A 67 1.28 10.17 -2.73
N HIS A 68 1.24 8.87 -2.43
CA HIS A 68 2.04 7.88 -3.14
C HIS A 68 1.18 6.72 -3.64
N THR A 69 1.67 6.01 -4.65
CA THR A 69 1.05 4.78 -5.15
C THR A 69 2.04 3.64 -5.10
N ILE A 70 1.52 2.42 -5.01
CA ILE A 70 2.30 1.20 -5.18
C ILE A 70 1.74 0.49 -6.42
N THR A 71 2.52 0.50 -7.50
CA THR A 71 2.08 0.01 -8.81
C THR A 71 3.04 -1.04 -9.33
N PHE A 72 2.54 -2.25 -9.55
CA PHE A 72 3.23 -3.38 -10.15
C PHE A 72 2.76 -3.56 -11.60
N GLY A 73 3.66 -3.91 -12.50
CA GLY A 73 3.34 -4.17 -13.90
C GLY A 73 2.95 -2.92 -14.68
N GLU A 74 1.84 -2.99 -15.41
CA GLU A 74 1.37 -1.89 -16.26
C GLU A 74 0.78 -0.74 -15.44
N GLU A 75 0.99 0.49 -15.91
CA GLU A 75 0.37 1.67 -15.31
C GLU A 75 -1.15 1.66 -15.53
N PRO A 76 -1.95 2.05 -14.53
CA PRO A 76 -3.38 2.20 -14.70
C PRO A 76 -3.71 3.39 -15.60
N GLN A 77 -4.87 3.36 -16.26
CA GLN A 77 -5.38 4.53 -16.98
C GLN A 77 -5.85 5.63 -16.02
N ASP A 78 -6.33 5.24 -14.86
CA ASP A 78 -6.71 6.12 -13.77
C ASP A 78 -5.82 5.84 -12.55
N MET A 79 -5.06 6.86 -12.15
CA MET A 79 -4.13 6.74 -11.02
C MET A 79 -4.79 6.94 -9.65
N PHE A 80 -6.05 7.39 -9.62
CA PHE A 80 -6.77 7.64 -8.37
C PHE A 80 -7.39 6.37 -7.80
N ASP A 81 -7.93 5.55 -8.69
CA ASP A 81 -8.67 4.36 -8.30
C ASP A 81 -7.75 3.13 -8.19
N PRO A 82 -7.90 2.33 -7.14
CA PRO A 82 -7.18 1.06 -7.02
C PRO A 82 -7.65 0.05 -8.07
N SER A 83 -6.80 -0.93 -8.38
CA SER A 83 -7.18 -2.05 -9.24
C SER A 83 -8.41 -2.79 -8.71
N PRO A 84 -9.26 -3.38 -9.58
CA PRO A 84 -10.51 -4.04 -9.15
C PRO A 84 -10.32 -5.22 -8.17
N ASN A 85 -9.12 -5.78 -8.10
CA ASN A 85 -8.76 -6.87 -7.19
C ASN A 85 -8.16 -6.39 -5.86
N VAL A 86 -8.19 -5.09 -5.60
CA VAL A 86 -7.82 -4.50 -4.32
C VAL A 86 -9.05 -4.45 -3.42
N ALA A 87 -8.92 -4.92 -2.20
CA ALA A 87 -9.97 -4.89 -1.19
C ALA A 87 -9.62 -3.89 -0.08
N MET A 88 -10.64 -3.32 0.53
CA MET A 88 -10.48 -2.52 1.76
C MET A 88 -10.73 -3.42 2.96
N GLU A 89 -9.80 -3.44 3.88
CA GLU A 89 -9.85 -4.21 5.12
C GLU A 89 -10.62 -3.45 6.23
N ALA A 90 -10.97 -4.17 7.29
CA ALA A 90 -11.72 -3.59 8.41
C ALA A 90 -10.93 -2.49 9.16
N ASP A 91 -9.61 -2.50 9.08
CA ASP A 91 -8.73 -1.49 9.65
C ASP A 91 -8.49 -0.29 8.74
N GLY A 92 -9.16 -0.23 7.57
CA GLY A 92 -9.03 0.84 6.59
C GLY A 92 -7.80 0.72 5.67
N SER A 93 -6.97 -0.30 5.84
CA SER A 93 -5.89 -0.57 4.91
C SER A 93 -6.42 -1.18 3.61
N LEU A 94 -5.68 -1.01 2.52
CA LEU A 94 -5.92 -1.73 1.28
C LEU A 94 -5.14 -3.04 1.26
N SER A 95 -5.70 -4.03 0.58
CA SER A 95 -5.07 -5.34 0.44
C SER A 95 -5.25 -5.94 -0.94
N ALA A 96 -4.25 -6.73 -1.38
CA ALA A 96 -4.30 -7.47 -2.63
C ALA A 96 -3.41 -8.72 -2.61
N VAL A 97 -3.57 -9.56 -3.63
CA VAL A 97 -2.74 -10.76 -3.84
C VAL A 97 -2.14 -10.70 -5.23
N LEU A 98 -0.83 -10.87 -5.33
CA LEU A 98 -0.09 -11.09 -6.58
C LEU A 98 0.25 -12.58 -6.72
N ASN A 99 -0.26 -13.18 -7.79
CA ASN A 99 -0.06 -14.60 -8.07
C ASN A 99 1.18 -14.85 -8.93
N SER A 100 1.68 -13.83 -9.63
CA SER A 100 2.81 -13.93 -10.56
C SER A 100 3.55 -12.59 -10.68
N PRO A 101 4.88 -12.61 -10.94
CA PRO A 101 5.64 -11.40 -11.28
C PRO A 101 5.13 -10.62 -12.51
N SER A 102 4.33 -11.26 -13.36
CA SER A 102 3.71 -10.63 -14.53
C SER A 102 2.36 -9.98 -14.26
N ASP A 103 1.82 -10.11 -13.05
CA ASP A 103 0.54 -9.51 -12.72
C ASP A 103 0.68 -7.98 -12.57
N SER A 104 -0.35 -7.26 -12.98
CA SER A 104 -0.46 -5.82 -12.75
C SER A 104 -1.36 -5.55 -11.56
N LEU A 105 -0.95 -4.58 -10.74
CA LEU A 105 -1.66 -4.19 -9.51
C LEU A 105 -1.36 -2.73 -9.20
N HIS A 106 -2.39 -1.99 -8.84
CA HIS A 106 -2.29 -0.59 -8.47
C HIS A 106 -3.07 -0.31 -7.18
N SER A 107 -2.45 0.38 -6.23
CA SER A 107 -3.06 0.69 -4.94
C SER A 107 -4.09 1.83 -5.00
N GLY A 108 -4.10 2.66 -6.07
CA GLY A 108 -4.62 4.00 -5.95
C GLY A 108 -3.73 4.86 -5.05
N PHE A 109 -4.22 5.99 -4.60
CA PHE A 109 -3.47 6.87 -3.70
C PHE A 109 -3.49 6.33 -2.26
N ILE A 110 -2.31 6.25 -1.66
CA ILE A 110 -2.15 6.12 -0.22
C ILE A 110 -1.68 7.45 0.35
N LEU A 111 -2.41 7.94 1.35
CA LEU A 111 -2.16 9.22 2.01
C LEU A 111 -1.40 9.01 3.31
N GLN A 112 -0.97 10.12 3.93
CA GLN A 112 -0.24 10.07 5.19
C GLN A 112 -1.03 9.35 6.29
N ALA A 113 -0.34 8.42 6.95
CA ALA A 113 -0.75 7.93 8.26
C ALA A 113 -0.44 9.02 9.30
N LEU A 114 -1.47 9.65 9.85
CA LEU A 114 -1.31 10.75 10.81
C LEU A 114 -0.68 10.33 12.15
N ASP A 115 -0.71 9.04 12.45
CA ASP A 115 -0.03 8.42 13.60
C ASP A 115 0.36 7.00 13.21
N ASP A 116 1.46 6.49 13.77
CA ASP A 116 1.93 5.09 13.68
C ASP A 116 0.92 4.07 14.24
N GLN A 117 -0.34 4.43 14.34
CA GLN A 117 -1.42 3.60 14.86
C GLN A 117 -2.11 2.88 13.70
N PRO A 118 -1.92 1.57 13.54
CA PRO A 118 -2.77 0.78 12.68
C PRO A 118 -4.23 0.98 13.09
N GLY A 119 -5.07 1.38 12.15
CA GLY A 119 -6.52 1.44 12.38
C GLY A 119 -7.07 2.74 12.96
N THR A 120 -6.33 3.85 12.98
CA THR A 120 -6.94 5.15 13.25
C THR A 120 -7.62 5.65 11.97
N PRO A 121 -8.95 5.76 11.89
CA PRO A 121 -9.60 6.39 10.75
C PRO A 121 -9.12 7.84 10.67
N VAL A 122 -8.46 8.21 9.60
CA VAL A 122 -7.90 9.56 9.37
C VAL A 122 -8.98 10.64 9.37
N ASN A 123 -10.25 10.25 9.39
CA ASN A 123 -11.35 11.19 9.51
C ASN A 123 -12.59 10.55 10.14
N SER A 124 -12.92 10.97 11.34
CA SER A 124 -14.16 10.60 12.03
C SER A 124 -15.39 11.41 11.58
N ASN A 125 -15.29 12.20 10.50
CA ASN A 125 -16.43 12.97 10.00
C ASN A 125 -17.28 12.12 9.04
N PRO A 126 -18.46 11.62 9.47
CA PRO A 126 -19.30 10.75 8.66
C PRO A 126 -19.90 11.44 7.42
N ASN A 127 -19.75 12.77 7.30
CA ASN A 127 -20.25 13.55 6.18
C ASN A 127 -19.16 13.86 5.13
N ASN A 128 -17.93 13.43 5.34
CA ASN A 128 -16.85 13.65 4.40
C ASN A 128 -16.53 12.36 3.63
N ALA A 129 -16.99 12.28 2.39
CA ALA A 129 -16.73 11.14 1.51
C ALA A 129 -15.23 10.95 1.15
N ILE A 130 -14.38 11.93 1.50
CA ILE A 130 -12.92 11.85 1.38
C ILE A 130 -12.31 11.09 2.58
N ALA A 131 -13.14 10.64 3.51
CA ALA A 131 -12.77 10.16 4.84
C ALA A 131 -12.05 8.80 4.89
N LEU A 132 -11.85 8.13 3.80
CA LEU A 132 -11.28 6.77 3.77
C LEU A 132 -10.15 6.65 2.75
N ASN A 133 -9.27 7.65 2.71
CA ASN A 133 -8.05 7.46 1.96
C ASN A 133 -7.15 6.50 2.75
N PRO A 134 -6.81 5.37 2.16
CA PRO A 134 -5.97 4.39 2.82
C PRO A 134 -4.57 4.98 3.04
N THR A 135 -3.98 4.65 4.18
CA THR A 135 -2.63 5.05 4.55
C THR A 135 -1.65 3.88 4.42
N HIS A 136 -2.20 2.67 4.27
CA HIS A 136 -1.46 1.42 4.19
C HIS A 136 -1.97 0.55 3.04
N PHE A 137 -1.04 -0.11 2.37
CA PHE A 137 -1.33 -1.09 1.34
C PHE A 137 -0.56 -2.37 1.60
N ARG A 138 -1.27 -3.51 1.69
CA ARG A 138 -0.71 -4.84 1.95
C ARG A 138 -0.83 -5.72 0.72
N VAL A 139 0.26 -6.35 0.32
CA VAL A 139 0.27 -7.29 -0.80
C VAL A 139 0.85 -8.62 -0.37
N LYS A 140 0.10 -9.70 -0.64
CA LYS A 140 0.55 -11.08 -0.48
C LYS A 140 1.13 -11.59 -1.78
N PHE A 141 2.30 -12.24 -1.72
CA PHE A 141 3.01 -12.77 -2.89
C PHE A 141 2.96 -14.29 -2.90
N ILE A 142 2.38 -14.88 -3.95
CA ILE A 142 2.13 -16.34 -4.00
C ILE A 142 3.27 -17.09 -4.64
N LYS A 143 3.87 -16.57 -5.71
CA LYS A 143 4.93 -17.26 -6.45
C LYS A 143 6.30 -16.62 -6.25
N PRO A 144 7.36 -17.43 -6.23
CA PRO A 144 8.73 -16.91 -6.29
C PRO A 144 8.95 -16.08 -7.54
N GLY A 145 9.82 -15.09 -7.43
CA GLY A 145 10.21 -14.22 -8.53
C GLY A 145 10.57 -12.82 -8.09
N THR A 146 10.84 -11.96 -9.05
CA THR A 146 11.17 -10.55 -8.82
C THR A 146 10.01 -9.67 -9.26
N TYR A 147 9.47 -8.92 -8.32
CA TYR A 147 8.35 -8.01 -8.51
C TYR A 147 8.86 -6.58 -8.42
N ASN A 148 8.92 -5.90 -9.56
CA ASN A 148 9.27 -4.48 -9.59
C ASN A 148 8.02 -3.64 -9.39
N TYR A 149 8.13 -2.56 -8.63
CA TYR A 149 7.04 -1.63 -8.40
C TYR A 149 7.53 -0.18 -8.40
N LYS A 150 6.59 0.75 -8.56
CA LYS A 150 6.87 2.18 -8.64
C LYS A 150 5.72 2.99 -8.04
N CYS A 151 6.01 4.26 -7.73
CA CYS A 151 4.99 5.28 -7.57
C CYS A 151 4.77 5.97 -8.91
N VAL A 152 3.56 5.91 -9.48
CA VAL A 152 3.29 6.51 -10.81
C VAL A 152 3.39 8.04 -10.82
N LEU A 153 3.32 8.69 -9.66
CA LEU A 153 3.52 10.13 -9.53
C LEU A 153 4.99 10.53 -9.54
N HIS A 154 5.88 9.65 -9.09
CA HIS A 154 7.25 10.00 -8.72
C HIS A 154 8.31 9.03 -9.28
N ASP A 155 7.95 8.16 -10.21
CA ASP A 155 8.91 7.22 -10.83
C ASP A 155 10.00 7.93 -11.61
N ASN A 156 9.66 9.06 -12.24
CA ASN A 156 10.61 9.96 -12.91
C ASN A 156 11.63 10.59 -11.93
N LEU A 157 11.29 10.66 -10.65
CA LEU A 157 12.20 11.08 -9.58
C LEU A 157 12.99 9.88 -9.00
N GLY A 158 12.71 8.65 -9.47
CA GLY A 158 13.35 7.42 -9.04
C GLY A 158 12.67 6.77 -7.82
N MET A 159 11.40 7.03 -7.58
CA MET A 159 10.60 6.31 -6.57
C MET A 159 10.17 4.94 -7.13
N VAL A 160 11.12 4.02 -7.13
CA VAL A 160 10.98 2.65 -7.59
C VAL A 160 11.45 1.67 -6.52
N GLY A 161 10.92 0.46 -6.54
CA GLY A 161 11.28 -0.58 -5.59
C GLY A 161 11.18 -1.99 -6.18
N GLN A 162 11.65 -2.97 -5.39
CA GLN A 162 11.69 -4.36 -5.79
C GLN A 162 11.41 -5.28 -4.60
N VAL A 163 10.52 -6.25 -4.79
CA VAL A 163 10.32 -7.38 -3.89
C VAL A 163 10.89 -8.63 -4.56
N VAL A 164 11.85 -9.28 -3.93
CA VAL A 164 12.37 -10.59 -4.33
C VAL A 164 11.71 -11.66 -3.47
N VAL A 165 10.95 -12.52 -4.11
CA VAL A 165 10.21 -13.61 -3.46
C VAL A 165 10.96 -14.91 -3.69
N LEU A 166 11.46 -15.49 -2.61
CA LEU A 166 12.13 -16.79 -2.58
C LEU A 166 11.11 -17.94 -2.52
N PRO A 167 11.50 -19.15 -2.94
CA PRO A 167 10.66 -20.35 -2.77
C PRO A 167 10.28 -20.65 -1.34
#